data_51b789f033c45dc9af965805e5286c9d
#
_entry.id   51b789f033c45dc9af965805e5286c9d
#
_cell.length_a   1.000
_cell.length_b   1.000
_cell.length_c   1.000
_cell.angle_alpha   90.00
_cell.angle_beta   90.00
_cell.angle_gamma   90.00
#
_symmetry.space_group_name_H-M   'P 1'
#
loop_
_entity.id
_entity.type
_entity.pdbx_description
1 polymer ?
#
loop_
_entity_poly.entity_id
_entity_poly.type
_entity_poly.pdbx_seq_one_letter_code
_entity_poly.pdbx_strand_id
1 'polypeptide(L)'
;MALVVDASVALKWVLQEPDSHLAQALAEGDETLLVPDFWLNEVCNVLWLQVRKRIFSPDEAREGLALLRAVVEPTPTGELELHDVALDIGLATNHSTYDTLYLAFALAMGARAVVVADGLFVKDMQRHPDPTLAAMLLPLDTWAHGHGLT
;
A
#
# COMPACT_ATOMS: atom_id res chain seq x y z
N MET A 1 -8.32 13.82 6.44
CA MET A 1 -6.94 13.58 6.03
C MET A 1 -6.86 12.29 5.24
N ALA A 2 -5.86 12.15 4.41
CA ALA A 2 -5.72 11.03 3.52
C ALA A 2 -4.85 9.91 4.11
N LEU A 3 -5.12 8.69 3.68
CA LEU A 3 -4.31 7.51 3.93
C LEU A 3 -3.70 7.03 2.62
N VAL A 4 -2.43 6.74 2.62
CA VAL A 4 -1.78 6.03 1.50
C VAL A 4 -2.00 4.53 1.70
N VAL A 5 -2.33 3.83 0.64
CA VAL A 5 -2.54 2.37 0.66
C VAL A 5 -1.44 1.73 -0.18
N ASP A 6 -0.69 0.83 0.40
CA ASP A 6 0.33 0.11 -0.37
C ASP A 6 -0.30 -1.00 -1.22
N ALA A 7 0.48 -1.56 -2.15
CA ALA A 7 -0.02 -2.57 -3.08
C ALA A 7 -0.49 -3.83 -2.35
N SER A 8 0.16 -4.22 -1.26
CA SER A 8 -0.20 -5.43 -0.52
C SER A 8 -1.59 -5.36 0.09
N VAL A 9 -2.01 -4.17 0.54
CA VAL A 9 -3.36 -3.94 1.07
C VAL A 9 -4.36 -3.85 -0.07
N ALA A 10 -4.07 -3.05 -1.10
CA ALA A 10 -4.98 -2.85 -2.23
C ALA A 10 -5.29 -4.17 -2.96
N LEU A 11 -4.30 -5.05 -3.09
CA LEU A 11 -4.50 -6.36 -3.72
C LEU A 11 -5.53 -7.23 -2.99
N LYS A 12 -5.75 -7.01 -1.70
CA LYS A 12 -6.78 -7.71 -0.94
C LYS A 12 -8.20 -7.36 -1.40
N TRP A 13 -8.35 -6.30 -2.17
CA TRP A 13 -9.65 -5.96 -2.78
C TRP A 13 -10.04 -6.92 -3.91
N VAL A 14 -9.07 -7.61 -4.50
CA VAL A 14 -9.29 -8.54 -5.61
C VAL A 14 -8.82 -9.97 -5.32
N LEU A 15 -7.92 -10.16 -4.33
CA LEU A 15 -7.45 -11.47 -3.90
C LEU A 15 -8.21 -11.93 -2.66
N GLN A 16 -8.46 -13.24 -2.59
CA GLN A 16 -9.10 -13.86 -1.42
C GLN A 16 -8.03 -14.19 -0.38
N GLU A 17 -7.88 -13.34 0.62
CA GLU A 17 -6.95 -13.51 1.73
C GLU A 17 -7.73 -13.39 3.06
N PRO A 18 -7.18 -13.90 4.18
CA PRO A 18 -7.94 -13.94 5.45
C PRO A 18 -8.46 -12.59 5.93
N ASP A 19 -7.74 -11.51 5.63
CA ASP A 19 -8.09 -10.14 6.05
C ASP A 19 -8.63 -9.28 4.90
N SER A 20 -9.04 -9.89 3.78
CA SER A 20 -9.62 -9.16 2.65
C SER A 20 -10.87 -8.37 3.05
N HIS A 21 -11.66 -8.86 4.00
CA HIS A 21 -12.84 -8.14 4.51
C HIS A 21 -12.44 -6.83 5.20
N LEU A 22 -11.28 -6.76 5.84
CA LEU A 22 -10.78 -5.53 6.46
C LEU A 22 -10.36 -4.51 5.39
N ALA A 23 -9.70 -4.97 4.34
CA ALA A 23 -9.34 -4.11 3.21
C ALA A 23 -10.58 -3.58 2.49
N GLN A 24 -11.61 -4.40 2.35
CA GLN A 24 -12.90 -4.00 1.80
C GLN A 24 -13.53 -2.88 2.62
N ALA A 25 -13.53 -3.02 3.96
CA ALA A 25 -14.06 -1.99 4.85
C ALA A 25 -13.30 -0.67 4.69
N LEU A 26 -11.99 -0.73 4.47
CA LEU A 26 -11.18 0.46 4.20
C LEU A 26 -11.63 1.16 2.90
N ALA A 27 -11.85 0.39 1.84
CA ALA A 27 -12.30 0.92 0.54
C ALA A 27 -13.70 1.55 0.62
N GLU A 28 -14.58 0.99 1.44
CA GLU A 28 -15.97 1.43 1.60
C GLU A 28 -16.13 2.53 2.64
N GLY A 29 -15.07 2.84 3.38
CA GLY A 29 -15.11 3.83 4.45
C GLY A 29 -15.03 5.27 3.95
N ASP A 30 -15.00 6.21 4.90
CA ASP A 30 -15.01 7.64 4.63
C ASP A 30 -13.60 8.23 4.42
N GLU A 31 -12.56 7.44 4.59
CA GLU A 31 -11.18 7.89 4.45
C GLU A 31 -10.87 8.20 2.98
N THR A 32 -10.17 9.30 2.74
CA THR A 32 -9.59 9.57 1.41
C THR A 32 -8.39 8.66 1.22
N LEU A 33 -8.40 7.84 0.18
CA LEU A 33 -7.32 6.92 -0.13
C LEU A 33 -6.45 7.47 -1.26
N LEU A 34 -5.14 7.35 -1.11
CA LEU A 34 -4.16 7.76 -2.12
C LEU A 34 -3.27 6.57 -2.46
N VAL A 35 -2.97 6.41 -3.75
CA VAL A 35 -1.94 5.49 -4.22
C VAL A 35 -1.04 6.21 -5.21
N PRO A 36 0.28 5.97 -5.18
CA PRO A 36 1.19 6.52 -6.19
C PRO A 36 1.01 5.78 -7.52
N ASP A 37 1.35 6.42 -8.64
CA ASP A 37 1.19 5.81 -9.95
C ASP A 37 2.04 4.53 -10.16
N PHE A 38 3.20 4.43 -9.49
CA PHE A 38 4.01 3.21 -9.55
C PHE A 38 3.34 1.99 -8.87
N TRP A 39 2.31 2.21 -8.06
CA TRP A 39 1.45 1.17 -7.50
C TRP A 39 0.86 0.28 -8.61
N LEU A 40 0.55 0.85 -9.78
CA LEU A 40 0.05 0.10 -10.92
C LEU A 40 1.03 -0.99 -11.38
N ASN A 41 2.33 -0.71 -11.35
CA ASN A 41 3.35 -1.68 -11.73
C ASN A 41 3.32 -2.92 -10.83
N GLU A 42 3.18 -2.71 -9.54
CA GLU A 42 3.14 -3.80 -8.57
C GLU A 42 1.86 -4.63 -8.68
N VAL A 43 0.70 -3.97 -8.74
CA VAL A 43 -0.58 -4.71 -8.82
C VAL A 43 -0.70 -5.46 -10.14
N CYS A 44 -0.24 -4.89 -11.27
CA CYS A 44 -0.20 -5.60 -12.53
C CYS A 44 0.66 -6.87 -12.46
N ASN A 45 1.83 -6.76 -11.83
CA ASN A 45 2.72 -7.91 -11.71
C ASN A 45 2.11 -9.03 -10.86
N VAL A 46 1.46 -8.68 -9.77
CA VAL A 46 0.80 -9.69 -8.92
C VAL A 46 -0.37 -10.35 -9.65
N LEU A 47 -1.18 -9.58 -10.38
CA LEU A 47 -2.27 -10.15 -11.17
C LEU A 47 -1.74 -11.10 -12.25
N TRP A 48 -0.64 -10.74 -12.91
CA TRP A 48 0.02 -11.63 -13.86
C TRP A 48 0.47 -12.93 -13.18
N LEU A 49 1.05 -12.84 -11.98
CA LEU A 49 1.47 -14.02 -11.21
C LEU A 49 0.26 -14.92 -10.86
N GLN A 50 -0.90 -14.35 -10.57
CA GLN A 50 -2.11 -15.14 -10.31
C GLN A 50 -2.51 -15.98 -11.53
N VAL A 51 -2.35 -15.44 -12.72
CA VAL A 51 -2.60 -16.18 -13.97
C VAL A 51 -1.53 -17.25 -14.16
N ARG A 52 -0.28 -16.91 -13.95
CA ARG A 52 0.83 -17.87 -14.09
C ARG A 52 0.68 -19.05 -13.13
N LYS A 53 0.20 -18.80 -11.93
CA LYS A 53 -0.06 -19.84 -10.92
C LYS A 53 -1.39 -20.56 -11.14
N ARG A 54 -2.13 -20.21 -12.19
CA ARG A 54 -3.43 -20.78 -12.54
C ARG A 54 -4.50 -20.58 -11.45
N ILE A 55 -4.39 -19.50 -10.69
CA ILE A 55 -5.40 -19.09 -9.71
C ILE A 55 -6.45 -18.22 -10.40
N PHE A 56 -6.01 -17.33 -11.31
CA PHE A 56 -6.89 -16.49 -12.12
C PHE A 56 -6.81 -16.88 -13.59
N SER A 57 -7.93 -16.71 -14.30
CA SER A 57 -7.91 -16.63 -15.75
C SER A 57 -7.37 -15.27 -16.21
N PRO A 58 -6.92 -15.14 -17.47
CA PRO A 58 -6.55 -13.83 -18.00
C PRO A 58 -7.66 -12.77 -17.87
N ASP A 59 -8.91 -13.15 -18.08
CA ASP A 59 -10.03 -12.22 -17.93
C ASP A 59 -10.25 -11.80 -16.48
N GLU A 60 -10.10 -12.71 -15.54
CA GLU A 60 -10.17 -12.39 -14.11
C GLU A 60 -9.09 -11.39 -13.70
N ALA A 61 -7.88 -11.54 -14.25
CA ALA A 61 -6.80 -10.57 -13.99
C ALA A 61 -7.13 -9.19 -14.56
N ARG A 62 -7.69 -9.12 -15.78
CA ARG A 62 -8.12 -7.85 -16.39
C ARG A 62 -9.23 -7.18 -15.59
N GLU A 63 -10.21 -7.97 -15.16
CA GLU A 63 -11.30 -7.47 -14.30
C GLU A 63 -10.77 -6.96 -12.97
N GLY A 64 -9.80 -7.67 -12.37
CA GLY A 64 -9.15 -7.25 -11.14
C GLY A 64 -8.45 -5.90 -11.27
N LEU A 65 -7.71 -5.69 -12.37
CA LEU A 65 -7.06 -4.41 -12.62
C LEU A 65 -8.08 -3.29 -12.81
N ALA A 66 -9.15 -3.55 -13.54
CA ALA A 66 -10.22 -2.57 -13.76
C ALA A 66 -10.88 -2.18 -12.43
N LEU A 67 -11.11 -3.14 -11.54
CA LEU A 67 -11.69 -2.89 -10.23
C LEU A 67 -10.74 -2.04 -9.36
N LEU A 68 -9.46 -2.37 -9.34
CA LEU A 68 -8.47 -1.60 -8.58
C LEU A 68 -8.43 -0.14 -9.04
N ARG A 69 -8.47 0.09 -10.35
CA ARG A 69 -8.49 1.44 -10.92
C ARG A 69 -9.79 2.19 -10.63
N ALA A 70 -10.89 1.48 -10.42
CA ALA A 70 -12.18 2.08 -10.08
C ALA A 70 -12.26 2.47 -8.60
N VAL A 71 -11.55 1.76 -7.72
CA VAL A 71 -11.56 2.05 -6.28
C VAL A 71 -10.77 3.32 -5.97
N VAL A 72 -9.61 3.50 -6.60
CA VAL A 72 -8.73 4.64 -6.35
C VAL A 72 -8.00 5.05 -7.62
N GLU A 73 -7.97 6.35 -7.89
CA GLU A 73 -7.22 6.90 -9.03
C GLU A 73 -5.77 7.13 -8.62
N PRO A 74 -4.79 6.55 -9.33
CA PRO A 74 -3.39 6.76 -9.00
C PRO A 74 -2.96 8.21 -9.16
N THR A 75 -2.13 8.66 -8.23
CA THR A 75 -1.56 10.01 -8.25
C THR A 75 -0.24 10.00 -9.02
N PRO A 76 -0.05 10.90 -10.02
CA PRO A 76 1.24 11.03 -10.70
C PRO A 76 2.34 11.45 -9.74
N THR A 77 3.51 10.81 -9.82
CA THR A 77 4.62 11.04 -8.89
C THR A 77 5.86 11.64 -9.54
N GLY A 78 5.85 11.87 -10.87
CA GLY A 78 7.05 12.28 -11.58
C GLY A 78 7.69 13.58 -11.09
N GLU A 79 6.94 14.49 -10.51
CA GLU A 79 7.43 15.79 -10.03
C GLU A 79 7.67 15.81 -8.51
N LEU A 80 7.41 14.73 -7.81
CA LEU A 80 7.50 14.69 -6.33
C LEU A 80 8.91 14.41 -5.80
N GLU A 81 9.82 13.95 -6.64
CA GLU A 81 11.23 13.68 -6.28
C GLU A 81 11.35 12.75 -5.06
N LEU A 82 10.65 11.62 -5.09
CA LEU A 82 10.54 10.70 -3.95
C LEU A 82 11.81 9.88 -3.69
N HIS A 83 12.66 9.68 -4.69
CA HIS A 83 13.69 8.65 -4.66
C HIS A 83 14.78 8.92 -3.63
N ASP A 84 15.21 10.19 -3.47
CA ASP A 84 16.24 10.52 -2.48
C ASP A 84 15.76 10.21 -1.06
N VAL A 85 14.53 10.59 -0.74
CA VAL A 85 13.93 10.30 0.58
C VAL A 85 13.77 8.79 0.78
N ALA A 86 13.24 8.09 -0.22
CA ALA A 86 13.04 6.65 -0.14
C ALA A 86 14.37 5.90 0.04
N LEU A 87 15.40 6.30 -0.68
CA LEU A 87 16.72 5.69 -0.56
C LEU A 87 17.32 5.91 0.85
N ASP A 88 17.24 7.13 1.35
CA ASP A 88 17.74 7.44 2.69
C ASP A 88 17.03 6.61 3.77
N ILE A 89 15.71 6.48 3.68
CA ILE A 89 14.94 5.64 4.59
C ILE A 89 15.38 4.18 4.47
N GLY A 90 15.51 3.69 3.24
CA GLY A 90 15.94 2.31 2.98
C GLY A 90 17.32 2.00 3.54
N LEU A 91 18.26 2.92 3.37
CA LEU A 91 19.61 2.78 3.91
C LEU A 91 19.62 2.76 5.44
N ALA A 92 18.83 3.63 6.07
CA ALA A 92 18.75 3.72 7.53
C ALA A 92 18.07 2.50 8.16
N THR A 93 17.17 1.84 7.47
CA THR A 93 16.36 0.75 8.00
C THR A 93 16.72 -0.63 7.45
N ASN A 94 17.59 -0.66 6.45
CA ASN A 94 17.92 -1.88 5.70
C ASN A 94 16.67 -2.56 5.12
N HIS A 95 15.76 -1.75 4.60
CA HIS A 95 14.52 -2.21 4.00
C HIS A 95 14.46 -1.79 2.53
N SER A 96 13.74 -2.57 1.71
CA SER A 96 13.62 -2.33 0.28
C SER A 96 13.01 -0.96 -0.02
N THR A 97 13.59 -0.25 -0.99
CA THR A 97 13.09 1.06 -1.42
C THR A 97 11.75 0.97 -2.15
N TYR A 98 11.35 -0.20 -2.64
CA TYR A 98 9.99 -0.38 -3.16
C TYR A 98 8.95 -0.05 -2.09
N ASP A 99 9.19 -0.45 -0.84
CA ASP A 99 8.29 -0.14 0.27
C ASP A 99 8.51 1.28 0.80
N THR A 100 9.77 1.72 0.94
CA THR A 100 10.04 3.07 1.48
C THR A 100 9.58 4.18 0.54
N LEU A 101 9.40 3.89 -0.75
CA LEU A 101 8.79 4.83 -1.70
C LEU A 101 7.35 5.21 -1.30
N TYR A 102 6.58 4.29 -0.70
CA TYR A 102 5.25 4.61 -0.20
C TYR A 102 5.30 5.60 0.96
N LEU A 103 6.29 5.46 1.84
CA LEU A 103 6.51 6.43 2.92
C LEU A 103 6.90 7.80 2.38
N ALA A 104 7.84 7.84 1.43
CA ALA A 104 8.24 9.07 0.78
C ALA A 104 7.05 9.76 0.10
N PHE A 105 6.20 8.98 -0.56
CA PHE A 105 4.97 9.47 -1.17
C PHE A 105 4.01 10.06 -0.13
N ALA A 106 3.80 9.35 0.98
CA ALA A 106 2.93 9.83 2.05
C ALA A 106 3.44 11.16 2.64
N LEU A 107 4.75 11.28 2.85
CA LEU A 107 5.36 12.52 3.32
C LEU A 107 5.12 13.66 2.33
N ALA A 108 5.35 13.41 1.05
CA ALA A 108 5.17 14.43 -0.01
C ALA A 108 3.72 14.88 -0.14
N MET A 109 2.76 13.96 0.05
CA MET A 109 1.33 14.25 -0.05
C MET A 109 0.71 14.78 1.24
N GLY A 110 1.46 14.82 2.33
CA GLY A 110 0.93 15.21 3.63
C GLY A 110 -0.10 14.23 4.17
N ALA A 111 0.01 12.96 3.81
CA ALA A 111 -0.91 11.93 4.28
C ALA A 111 -0.70 11.62 5.77
N ARG A 112 -1.76 11.16 6.43
CA ARG A 112 -1.73 10.84 7.85
C ARG A 112 -0.92 9.57 8.12
N ALA A 113 -1.03 8.57 7.25
CA ALA A 113 -0.37 7.29 7.44
C ALA A 113 -0.32 6.51 6.13
N VAL A 114 0.46 5.43 6.13
CA VAL A 114 0.48 4.41 5.08
C VAL A 114 -0.11 3.13 5.66
N VAL A 115 -1.20 2.66 5.09
CA VAL A 115 -1.82 1.39 5.50
C VAL A 115 -1.05 0.24 4.84
N VAL A 116 -0.55 -0.67 5.66
CA VAL A 116 0.33 -1.76 5.25
C VAL A 116 -0.18 -3.10 5.75
N ALA A 117 0.18 -4.17 5.05
CA ALA A 117 -0.08 -5.54 5.47
C ALA A 117 1.22 -6.26 5.90
N ASP A 118 2.37 -5.73 5.49
CA ASP A 118 3.68 -6.36 5.72
C ASP A 118 4.23 -6.01 7.10
N GLY A 119 4.23 -6.99 8.02
CA GLY A 119 4.79 -6.82 9.35
C GLY A 119 6.30 -6.63 9.36
N LEU A 120 7.01 -7.13 8.36
CA LEU A 120 8.47 -6.95 8.26
C LEU A 120 8.81 -5.47 8.00
N PHE A 121 8.04 -4.79 7.17
CA PHE A 121 8.23 -3.36 6.93
C PHE A 121 8.04 -2.56 8.23
N VAL A 122 6.99 -2.85 8.98
CA VAL A 122 6.72 -2.21 10.28
C VAL A 122 7.90 -2.45 11.24
N LYS A 123 8.39 -3.69 11.31
CA LYS A 123 9.50 -4.06 12.19
C LYS A 123 10.79 -3.34 11.78
N ASP A 124 11.12 -3.33 10.51
CA ASP A 124 12.37 -2.73 10.03
C ASP A 124 12.39 -1.22 10.23
N MET A 125 11.24 -0.55 10.13
CA MET A 125 11.14 0.90 10.33
C MET A 125 11.49 1.32 11.76
N GLN A 126 11.41 0.43 12.73
CA GLN A 126 11.85 0.72 14.12
C GLN A 126 13.33 1.04 14.20
N ARG A 127 14.13 0.67 13.20
CA ARG A 127 15.56 0.97 13.13
C ARG A 127 15.85 2.42 12.75
N HIS A 128 14.87 3.15 12.23
CA HIS A 128 15.09 4.52 11.80
C HIS A 128 15.28 5.44 13.02
N PRO A 129 16.26 6.39 12.97
CA PRO A 129 16.50 7.32 14.08
C PRO A 129 15.31 8.21 14.40
N ASP A 130 14.47 8.51 13.39
CA ASP A 130 13.28 9.32 13.58
C ASP A 130 12.06 8.41 13.82
N PRO A 131 11.53 8.36 15.07
CA PRO A 131 10.42 7.48 15.39
C PRO A 131 9.10 7.89 14.71
N THR A 132 9.00 9.12 14.20
CA THR A 132 7.78 9.57 13.52
C THR A 132 7.54 8.80 12.22
N LEU A 133 8.59 8.32 11.57
CA LEU A 133 8.46 7.53 10.34
C LEU A 133 7.85 6.17 10.61
N ALA A 134 8.29 5.47 11.64
CA ALA A 134 7.69 4.20 12.05
C ALA A 134 6.21 4.40 12.44
N ALA A 135 5.91 5.51 13.11
CA ALA A 135 4.56 5.84 13.55
C ALA A 135 3.61 6.14 12.36
N MET A 136 4.14 6.44 11.17
CA MET A 136 3.32 6.63 9.98
C MET A 136 2.83 5.33 9.36
N LEU A 137 3.43 4.18 9.69
CA LEU A 137 2.95 2.89 9.20
C LEU A 137 1.76 2.44 10.04
N LEU A 138 0.65 2.17 9.37
CA LEU A 138 -0.59 1.75 10.01
C LEU A 138 -0.95 0.35 9.51
N PRO A 139 -0.70 -0.70 10.30
CA PRO A 139 -1.12 -2.04 9.90
C PRO A 139 -2.64 -2.09 9.68
N LEU A 140 -3.06 -2.84 8.67
CA LEU A 140 -4.47 -2.94 8.30
C LEU A 140 -5.34 -3.41 9.47
N ASP A 141 -4.89 -4.40 10.23
CA ASP A 141 -5.61 -4.90 11.41
C ASP A 141 -5.71 -3.84 12.51
N THR A 142 -4.67 -3.02 12.68
CA THR A 142 -4.68 -1.91 13.65
C THR A 142 -5.69 -0.85 13.23
N TRP A 143 -5.72 -0.50 11.94
CA TRP A 143 -6.73 0.43 11.42
C TRP A 143 -8.14 -0.11 11.69
N ALA A 144 -8.37 -1.39 11.35
CA ALA A 144 -9.68 -2.03 11.52
C ALA A 144 -10.11 -2.08 12.97
N HIS A 145 -9.19 -2.39 13.89
CA HIS A 145 -9.46 -2.44 15.32
C HIS A 145 -9.92 -1.07 15.85
N GLY A 146 -9.26 -0.01 15.40
CA GLY A 146 -9.63 1.36 15.75
C GLY A 146 -11.02 1.77 15.24
N HIS A 147 -11.58 1.02 14.28
CA HIS A 147 -12.91 1.23 13.71
C HIS A 147 -13.93 0.18 14.18
N GLY A 148 -13.59 -0.63 15.17
CA GLY A 148 -14.49 -1.65 15.73
C GLY A 148 -14.63 -2.89 14.84
N LEU A 149 -13.69 -3.16 13.96
CA LEU A 149 -13.70 -4.29 13.03
C LEU A 149 -12.73 -5.38 13.47
N THR A 150 -13.07 -6.64 13.15
CA THR A 150 -12.21 -7.81 13.49
C THR A 150 -11.98 -8.71 12.29
#